data_c7ac64f5a2f2f3c41009ba8d25780984
#
_entry.id   c7ac64f5a2f2f3c41009ba8d25780984
#
_cell.length_a   1.000
_cell.length_b   1.000
_cell.length_c   1.000
_cell.angle_alpha   90.00
_cell.angle_beta   90.00
_cell.angle_gamma   90.00
#
_symmetry.space_group_name_H-M   'P 1'
#
loop_
_entity.id
_entity.type
_entity.pdbx_description
1 polymer ?
#
loop_
_entity_poly.entity_id
_entity_poly.type
_entity_poly.pdbx_seq_one_letter_code
_entity_poly.pdbx_strand_id
1 'polypeptide(L)'
;MEQTITGMDFKIREVAQRIRELREVSGFTVEQMAQRTNLSVEEYIQCEAGNRNLSIAFLYRCTLSFGVDLGDLLEGRSPKLRSYDLTRKGEGQRIEEAHHMIGYNLAADFRNRIALPLYMKAKYREGAEYEDIELVTHEGQECDIVISGSLKIQIGSRTEILHAGDTIYYDSSTPHGMIAVGGADCAFYAIVLSNSAAREGEAAAAVAVPDTKYQAPDKQDRIYRKFINRTYETVC
;
A
#
# COMPACT_ATOMS: atom_id res chain seq x y z
N MET A 1 34.00 -32.37 -11.89
CA MET A 1 34.27 -31.86 -10.54
C MET A 1 33.13 -30.93 -10.16
N GLU A 2 32.20 -31.40 -9.36
CA GLU A 2 31.15 -30.56 -8.79
C GLU A 2 31.80 -29.65 -7.75
N GLN A 3 31.84 -28.34 -8.00
CA GLN A 3 32.23 -27.37 -6.99
C GLN A 3 31.15 -27.36 -5.90
N THR A 4 31.49 -27.80 -4.72
CA THR A 4 30.64 -27.67 -3.54
C THR A 4 30.44 -26.16 -3.28
N ILE A 5 29.24 -25.66 -3.53
CA ILE A 5 28.87 -24.28 -3.26
C ILE A 5 28.99 -24.07 -1.75
N THR A 6 29.90 -23.22 -1.31
CA THR A 6 30.07 -22.89 0.11
C THR A 6 28.85 -22.02 0.54
N GLY A 7 28.51 -22.03 1.84
CA GLY A 7 27.44 -21.18 2.37
C GLY A 7 27.65 -19.69 2.07
N MET A 8 28.93 -19.26 1.89
CA MET A 8 29.28 -17.89 1.51
C MET A 8 28.93 -17.59 0.06
N ASP A 9 29.18 -18.52 -0.88
CA ASP A 9 28.86 -18.34 -2.31
C ASP A 9 27.36 -18.27 -2.51
N PHE A 10 26.59 -19.02 -1.73
CA PHE A 10 25.12 -18.94 -1.73
C PHE A 10 24.65 -17.54 -1.32
N LYS A 11 25.20 -16.98 -0.23
CA LYS A 11 24.88 -15.63 0.26
C LYS A 11 25.24 -14.54 -0.74
N ILE A 12 26.40 -14.66 -1.40
CA ILE A 12 26.81 -13.70 -2.45
C ILE A 12 25.80 -13.68 -3.59
N ARG A 13 25.34 -14.84 -4.05
CA ARG A 13 24.33 -14.94 -5.12
C ARG A 13 22.98 -14.36 -4.71
N GLU A 14 22.55 -14.59 -3.48
CA GLU A 14 21.31 -13.97 -2.97
C GLU A 14 21.39 -12.44 -2.96
N VAL A 15 22.50 -11.87 -2.49
CA VAL A 15 22.69 -10.41 -2.46
C VAL A 15 22.82 -9.85 -3.88
N ALA A 16 23.53 -10.54 -4.77
CA ALA A 16 23.67 -10.15 -6.17
C ALA A 16 22.31 -10.13 -6.89
N GLN A 17 21.48 -11.13 -6.65
CA GLN A 17 20.11 -11.20 -7.19
C GLN A 17 19.26 -10.02 -6.70
N ARG A 18 19.35 -9.66 -5.41
CA ARG A 18 18.65 -8.49 -4.86
C ARG A 18 19.11 -7.18 -5.51
N ILE A 19 20.42 -7.02 -5.73
CA ILE A 19 20.98 -5.85 -6.43
C ILE A 19 20.36 -5.72 -7.83
N ARG A 20 20.27 -6.83 -8.55
CA ARG A 20 19.63 -6.88 -9.87
C ARG A 20 18.16 -6.46 -9.82
N GLU A 21 17.39 -7.05 -8.92
CA GLU A 21 15.97 -6.74 -8.73
C GLU A 21 15.76 -5.27 -8.37
N LEU A 22 16.60 -4.72 -7.47
CA LEU A 22 16.57 -3.30 -7.13
C LEU A 22 16.88 -2.40 -8.31
N ARG A 23 17.89 -2.75 -9.13
CA ARG A 23 18.23 -1.99 -10.34
C ARG A 23 17.04 -1.95 -11.29
N GLU A 24 16.44 -3.11 -11.56
CA GLU A 24 15.31 -3.24 -12.49
C GLU A 24 14.07 -2.45 -12.00
N VAL A 25 13.72 -2.59 -10.73
CA VAL A 25 12.59 -1.87 -10.11
C VAL A 25 12.85 -0.36 -10.05
N SER A 26 14.10 0.06 -9.83
CA SER A 26 14.48 1.49 -9.82
C SER A 26 14.64 2.08 -11.22
N GLY A 27 14.50 1.29 -12.29
CA GLY A 27 14.62 1.73 -13.68
C GLY A 27 16.04 2.10 -14.11
N PHE A 28 17.08 1.66 -13.37
CA PHE A 28 18.46 1.90 -13.75
C PHE A 28 18.95 0.91 -14.80
N THR A 29 19.72 1.41 -15.78
CA THR A 29 20.47 0.54 -16.69
C THR A 29 21.74 -0.01 -16.01
N VAL A 30 22.31 -1.05 -16.59
CA VAL A 30 23.59 -1.62 -16.13
C VAL A 30 24.70 -0.57 -16.18
N GLU A 31 24.75 0.24 -17.23
CA GLU A 31 25.73 1.32 -17.43
C GLU A 31 25.58 2.40 -16.35
N GLN A 32 24.36 2.79 -16.03
CA GLN A 32 24.10 3.76 -14.97
C GLN A 32 24.56 3.24 -13.60
N MET A 33 24.31 1.98 -13.30
CA MET A 33 24.75 1.40 -12.04
C MET A 33 26.26 1.15 -11.99
N ALA A 34 26.90 0.77 -13.09
CA ALA A 34 28.35 0.69 -13.20
C ALA A 34 28.99 2.04 -12.86
N GLN A 35 28.50 3.14 -13.44
CA GLN A 35 28.96 4.48 -13.13
C GLN A 35 28.73 4.86 -11.66
N ARG A 36 27.55 4.62 -11.10
CA ARG A 36 27.20 4.91 -9.69
C ARG A 36 28.04 4.12 -8.69
N THR A 37 28.40 2.90 -9.06
CA THR A 37 29.22 2.02 -8.20
C THR A 37 30.72 2.17 -8.44
N ASN A 38 31.13 2.99 -9.43
CA ASN A 38 32.53 3.22 -9.84
C ASN A 38 33.21 1.92 -10.28
N LEU A 39 32.52 1.14 -11.11
CA LEU A 39 33.01 -0.08 -11.75
C LEU A 39 32.89 0.07 -13.28
N SER A 40 33.65 -0.76 -14.03
CA SER A 40 33.36 -0.96 -15.45
C SER A 40 32.03 -1.70 -15.61
N VAL A 41 31.43 -1.62 -16.79
CA VAL A 41 30.19 -2.34 -17.10
C VAL A 41 30.36 -3.84 -16.91
N GLU A 42 31.48 -4.38 -17.39
CA GLU A 42 31.82 -5.80 -17.26
C GLU A 42 31.95 -6.23 -15.80
N GLU A 43 32.61 -5.41 -14.96
CA GLU A 43 32.79 -5.70 -13.54
C GLU A 43 31.44 -5.65 -12.81
N TYR A 44 30.58 -4.67 -13.15
CA TYR A 44 29.24 -4.57 -12.57
C TYR A 44 28.38 -5.80 -12.92
N ILE A 45 28.40 -6.24 -14.19
CA ILE A 45 27.70 -7.46 -14.63
C ILE A 45 28.18 -8.68 -13.83
N GLN A 46 29.48 -8.83 -13.59
CA GLN A 46 30.01 -9.95 -12.81
C GLN A 46 29.57 -9.88 -11.33
N CYS A 47 29.49 -8.69 -10.75
CA CYS A 47 28.97 -8.49 -9.39
C CYS A 47 27.46 -8.87 -9.33
N GLU A 48 26.68 -8.40 -10.29
CA GLU A 48 25.23 -8.66 -10.35
C GLU A 48 24.90 -10.12 -10.68
N ALA A 49 25.79 -10.82 -11.37
CA ALA A 49 25.69 -12.26 -11.63
C ALA A 49 26.12 -13.12 -10.42
N GLY A 50 26.68 -12.51 -9.37
CA GLY A 50 27.21 -13.26 -8.21
C GLY A 50 28.48 -14.07 -8.50
N ASN A 51 29.19 -13.74 -9.58
CA ASN A 51 30.43 -14.40 -9.99
C ASN A 51 31.67 -13.74 -9.40
N ARG A 52 31.51 -12.70 -8.60
CA ARG A 52 32.58 -11.93 -7.97
C ARG A 52 32.23 -11.62 -6.52
N ASN A 53 33.27 -11.54 -5.66
CA ASN A 53 33.08 -11.07 -4.28
C ASN A 53 32.55 -9.62 -4.26
N LEU A 54 31.51 -9.40 -3.51
CA LEU A 54 30.86 -8.09 -3.35
C LEU A 54 31.61 -7.31 -2.25
N SER A 55 32.39 -6.29 -2.61
CA SER A 55 33.07 -5.46 -1.63
C SER A 55 32.10 -4.59 -0.85
N ILE A 56 32.43 -4.25 0.40
CA ILE A 56 31.65 -3.33 1.23
C ILE A 56 31.43 -1.99 0.52
N ALA A 57 32.47 -1.48 -0.17
CA ALA A 57 32.38 -0.23 -0.92
C ALA A 57 31.35 -0.32 -2.08
N PHE A 58 31.32 -1.43 -2.79
CA PHE A 58 30.32 -1.69 -3.84
C PHE A 58 28.91 -1.75 -3.25
N LEU A 59 28.71 -2.55 -2.20
CA LEU A 59 27.41 -2.69 -1.52
C LEU A 59 26.91 -1.34 -1.00
N TYR A 60 27.77 -0.54 -0.37
CA TYR A 60 27.41 0.77 0.14
C TYR A 60 26.99 1.73 -0.99
N ARG A 61 27.68 1.74 -2.14
CA ARG A 61 27.26 2.55 -3.30
C ARG A 61 25.93 2.08 -3.90
N CYS A 62 25.67 0.76 -3.90
CA CYS A 62 24.36 0.22 -4.26
C CYS A 62 23.27 0.74 -3.31
N THR A 63 23.51 0.71 -1.99
CA THR A 63 22.52 1.21 -1.02
C THR A 63 22.21 2.68 -1.20
N LEU A 64 23.21 3.52 -1.46
CA LEU A 64 23.02 4.94 -1.77
C LEU A 64 22.20 5.13 -3.07
N SER A 65 22.48 4.31 -4.09
CA SER A 65 21.79 4.43 -5.38
C SER A 65 20.31 4.02 -5.30
N PHE A 66 20.00 3.03 -4.49
CA PHE A 66 18.65 2.48 -4.32
C PHE A 66 17.88 3.09 -3.13
N GLY A 67 18.55 3.87 -2.28
CA GLY A 67 17.95 4.42 -1.06
C GLY A 67 17.53 3.33 -0.06
N VAL A 68 18.34 2.27 0.11
CA VAL A 68 18.12 1.17 1.05
C VAL A 68 19.23 1.09 2.08
N ASP A 69 19.00 0.46 3.23
CA ASP A 69 20.04 0.24 4.23
C ASP A 69 20.90 -0.99 3.89
N LEU A 70 22.16 -0.98 4.33
CA LEU A 70 23.09 -2.09 4.06
C LEU A 70 22.62 -3.40 4.69
N GLY A 71 22.06 -3.35 5.90
CA GLY A 71 21.47 -4.51 6.56
C GLY A 71 20.33 -5.11 5.75
N ASP A 72 19.45 -4.26 5.22
CA ASP A 72 18.35 -4.65 4.36
C ASP A 72 18.85 -5.34 3.08
N LEU A 73 19.89 -4.76 2.44
CA LEU A 73 20.48 -5.33 1.24
C LEU A 73 21.09 -6.72 1.50
N LEU A 74 21.76 -6.90 2.63
CA LEU A 74 22.43 -8.15 2.99
C LEU A 74 21.46 -9.24 3.46
N GLU A 75 20.50 -8.88 4.30
CA GLU A 75 19.57 -9.84 4.93
C GLU A 75 18.30 -10.10 4.12
N GLY A 76 17.96 -9.20 3.19
CA GLY A 76 16.76 -9.30 2.36
C GLY A 76 15.47 -9.14 3.16
N ARG A 77 15.53 -8.52 4.34
CA ARG A 77 14.37 -8.30 5.22
C ARG A 77 13.65 -7.00 4.93
N SER A 78 14.22 -6.14 4.08
CA SER A 78 13.59 -4.87 3.76
C SER A 78 12.48 -5.03 2.73
N PRO A 79 11.30 -4.46 3.01
CA PRO A 79 10.21 -4.37 2.04
C PRO A 79 10.57 -3.63 0.75
N LYS A 80 11.60 -2.77 0.77
CA LYS A 80 12.10 -2.05 -0.42
C LYS A 80 12.61 -2.96 -1.53
N LEU A 81 12.95 -4.22 -1.20
CA LEU A 81 13.52 -5.19 -2.13
C LEU A 81 12.49 -6.01 -2.90
N ARG A 82 11.19 -5.82 -2.65
CA ARG A 82 10.12 -6.59 -3.26
C ARG A 82 9.29 -5.73 -4.20
N SER A 83 9.12 -6.20 -5.44
CA SER A 83 8.16 -5.63 -6.39
C SER A 83 6.71 -5.95 -6.03
N TYR A 84 6.49 -6.85 -5.07
CA TYR A 84 5.18 -7.23 -4.53
C TYR A 84 5.28 -7.55 -3.04
N ASP A 85 4.16 -7.42 -2.35
CA ASP A 85 3.95 -7.93 -1.00
C ASP A 85 2.78 -8.91 -1.03
N LEU A 86 2.94 -10.06 -0.39
CA LEU A 86 1.92 -11.10 -0.36
C LEU A 86 1.50 -11.37 1.09
N THR A 87 0.34 -10.87 1.46
CA THR A 87 -0.31 -11.17 2.73
C THR A 87 -1.34 -12.29 2.53
N ARG A 88 -1.14 -13.42 3.19
CA ARG A 88 -2.11 -14.52 3.18
C ARG A 88 -3.30 -14.20 4.07
N LYS A 89 -4.44 -14.88 3.85
CA LYS A 89 -5.64 -14.71 4.67
C LYS A 89 -5.31 -14.92 6.16
N GLY A 90 -5.58 -13.90 6.96
CA GLY A 90 -5.35 -13.93 8.42
C GLY A 90 -3.94 -13.49 8.85
N GLU A 91 -3.02 -13.19 7.93
CA GLU A 91 -1.62 -12.80 8.22
C GLU A 91 -1.40 -11.28 8.16
N GLY A 92 -2.45 -10.49 7.92
CA GLY A 92 -2.34 -9.02 7.94
C GLY A 92 -1.82 -8.52 9.30
N GLN A 93 -0.96 -7.51 9.26
CA GLN A 93 -0.45 -6.88 10.47
C GLN A 93 -1.59 -6.15 11.17
N ARG A 94 -1.93 -6.59 12.39
CA ARG A 94 -2.96 -5.94 13.19
C ARG A 94 -2.54 -4.50 13.52
N ILE A 95 -3.45 -3.56 13.28
CA ILE A 95 -3.35 -2.18 13.73
C ILE A 95 -4.23 -1.98 14.98
N GLU A 96 -4.02 -0.87 15.70
CA GLU A 96 -4.76 -0.61 16.93
C GLU A 96 -6.28 -0.57 16.68
N GLU A 97 -7.02 -1.05 17.67
CA GLU A 97 -8.48 -0.98 17.69
C GLU A 97 -8.91 0.45 18.03
N ALA A 98 -9.65 1.08 17.12
CA ALA A 98 -10.25 2.39 17.34
C ALA A 98 -11.72 2.38 16.88
N HIS A 99 -12.57 3.15 17.54
CA HIS A 99 -13.99 3.32 17.18
C HIS A 99 -14.74 1.99 16.95
N HIS A 100 -14.46 0.97 17.79
CA HIS A 100 -15.01 -0.40 17.69
C HIS A 100 -14.66 -1.14 16.41
N MET A 101 -13.59 -0.74 15.73
CA MET A 101 -13.06 -1.39 14.53
C MET A 101 -11.68 -1.98 14.79
N ILE A 102 -11.44 -3.15 14.23
CA ILE A 102 -10.14 -3.81 14.21
C ILE A 102 -9.64 -3.79 12.78
N GLY A 103 -8.48 -3.20 12.56
CA GLY A 103 -7.84 -3.12 11.25
C GLY A 103 -6.67 -4.09 11.11
N TYR A 104 -6.42 -4.51 9.87
CA TYR A 104 -5.25 -5.30 9.50
C TYR A 104 -4.63 -4.70 8.24
N ASN A 105 -3.37 -4.28 8.33
CA ASN A 105 -2.61 -3.80 7.20
C ASN A 105 -2.20 -4.98 6.31
N LEU A 106 -2.60 -4.94 5.04
CA LEU A 106 -2.37 -6.01 4.07
C LEU A 106 -1.11 -5.81 3.22
N ALA A 107 -0.43 -4.69 3.38
CA ALA A 107 0.81 -4.38 2.67
C ALA A 107 1.82 -3.74 3.64
N ALA A 108 1.98 -4.36 4.83
CA ALA A 108 2.82 -3.81 5.89
C ALA A 108 4.29 -3.68 5.45
N ASP A 109 4.73 -4.63 4.65
CA ASP A 109 6.10 -4.75 4.17
C ASP A 109 6.35 -4.05 2.83
N PHE A 110 5.34 -3.50 2.16
CA PHE A 110 5.51 -2.77 0.91
C PHE A 110 5.82 -1.29 1.16
N ARG A 111 7.01 -0.84 0.78
CA ARG A 111 7.43 0.57 0.96
C ARG A 111 7.02 1.44 -0.23
N ASN A 112 6.96 2.76 0.01
CA ASN A 112 6.58 3.77 -0.98
C ASN A 112 5.23 3.48 -1.67
N ARG A 113 4.34 2.77 -0.96
CA ARG A 113 3.00 2.50 -1.45
C ARG A 113 2.21 3.80 -1.61
N ILE A 114 1.50 3.93 -2.71
CA ILE A 114 0.55 5.02 -2.96
C ILE A 114 -0.82 4.72 -2.35
N ALA A 115 -1.08 3.46 -2.03
CA ALA A 115 -2.31 2.98 -1.40
C ALA A 115 -1.98 2.14 -0.17
N LEU A 116 -2.77 2.29 0.89
CA LEU A 116 -2.74 1.47 2.10
C LEU A 116 -3.97 0.57 2.11
N PRO A 117 -3.86 -0.70 1.67
CA PRO A 117 -4.97 -1.63 1.74
C PRO A 117 -5.11 -2.15 3.17
N LEU A 118 -6.30 -1.98 3.73
CA LEU A 118 -6.68 -2.45 5.06
C LEU A 118 -7.82 -3.45 4.94
N TYR A 119 -7.78 -4.50 5.75
CA TYR A 119 -8.95 -5.32 6.05
C TYR A 119 -9.52 -4.89 7.39
N MET A 120 -10.76 -4.42 7.39
CA MET A 120 -11.43 -3.84 8.54
C MET A 120 -12.56 -4.74 9.04
N LYS A 121 -12.71 -4.83 10.36
CA LYS A 121 -13.83 -5.47 11.04
C LYS A 121 -14.48 -4.46 11.97
N ALA A 122 -15.68 -4.03 11.64
CA ALA A 122 -16.54 -3.22 12.52
C ALA A 122 -17.41 -4.15 13.35
N LYS A 123 -17.31 -4.05 14.68
CA LYS A 123 -18.16 -4.81 15.58
C LYS A 123 -19.55 -4.19 15.68
N TYR A 124 -20.57 -5.00 15.55
CA TYR A 124 -21.94 -4.58 15.78
C TYR A 124 -22.15 -4.28 17.28
N ARG A 125 -22.80 -3.17 17.57
CA ARG A 125 -23.30 -2.81 18.90
C ARG A 125 -24.79 -2.52 18.80
N GLU A 126 -25.56 -3.17 19.61
CA GLU A 126 -27.02 -2.90 19.68
C GLU A 126 -27.27 -1.44 20.04
N GLY A 127 -28.11 -0.76 19.25
CA GLY A 127 -28.44 0.65 19.42
C GLY A 127 -27.47 1.65 18.82
N ALA A 128 -26.28 1.23 18.35
CA ALA A 128 -25.29 2.13 17.75
C ALA A 128 -25.82 2.85 16.49
N GLU A 129 -26.76 2.29 15.79
CA GLU A 129 -27.40 2.92 14.62
C GLU A 129 -28.17 4.21 14.95
N TYR A 130 -28.49 4.44 16.24
CA TYR A 130 -29.18 5.64 16.75
C TYR A 130 -28.23 6.64 17.41
N GLU A 131 -26.97 6.28 17.55
CA GLU A 131 -25.93 7.16 18.10
C GLU A 131 -25.28 7.98 16.96
N ASP A 132 -24.69 9.12 17.34
CA ASP A 132 -23.84 9.91 16.44
C ASP A 132 -22.59 9.11 16.09
N ILE A 133 -22.25 9.09 14.79
CA ILE A 133 -21.04 8.44 14.32
C ILE A 133 -19.86 9.38 14.60
N GLU A 134 -18.82 8.88 15.26
CA GLU A 134 -17.59 9.62 15.45
C GLU A 134 -16.88 9.81 14.11
N LEU A 135 -16.61 11.06 13.75
CA LEU A 135 -16.04 11.41 12.45
C LEU A 135 -14.55 11.72 12.58
N VAL A 136 -13.78 11.22 11.62
CA VAL A 136 -12.35 11.49 11.47
C VAL A 136 -12.08 12.11 10.10
N THR A 137 -10.89 12.69 9.93
CA THR A 137 -10.40 13.19 8.64
C THR A 137 -8.95 12.78 8.44
N HIS A 138 -8.58 12.50 7.20
CA HIS A 138 -7.18 12.35 6.82
C HIS A 138 -7.00 12.79 5.36
N GLU A 139 -5.77 13.13 4.98
CA GLU A 139 -5.47 13.52 3.61
C GLU A 139 -5.60 12.36 2.64
N GLY A 140 -6.05 12.66 1.43
CA GLY A 140 -6.13 11.72 0.31
C GLY A 140 -7.56 11.32 -0.01
N GLN A 141 -7.69 10.10 -0.49
CA GLN A 141 -8.96 9.50 -0.91
C GLN A 141 -9.07 8.10 -0.31
N GLU A 142 -10.29 7.61 -0.20
CA GLU A 142 -10.54 6.28 0.33
C GLU A 142 -11.59 5.55 -0.51
N CYS A 143 -11.38 4.25 -0.66
CA CYS A 143 -12.30 3.34 -1.32
C CYS A 143 -12.64 2.19 -0.37
N ASP A 144 -13.90 2.10 0.04
CA ASP A 144 -14.38 1.02 0.89
C ASP A 144 -15.21 0.02 0.09
N ILE A 145 -14.92 -1.28 0.30
CA ILE A 145 -15.61 -2.39 -0.36
C ILE A 145 -16.13 -3.32 0.72
N VAL A 146 -17.45 -3.41 0.87
CA VAL A 146 -18.08 -4.28 1.87
C VAL A 146 -18.01 -5.75 1.44
N ILE A 147 -17.48 -6.60 2.32
CA ILE A 147 -17.31 -8.04 2.09
C ILE A 147 -18.43 -8.84 2.75
N SER A 148 -18.84 -8.44 3.96
CA SER A 148 -19.92 -9.11 4.69
C SER A 148 -20.55 -8.17 5.70
N GLY A 149 -21.82 -8.41 6.02
CA GLY A 149 -22.60 -7.56 6.92
C GLY A 149 -23.09 -6.29 6.25
N SER A 150 -23.42 -5.28 7.05
CA SER A 150 -23.89 -3.97 6.58
C SER A 150 -23.15 -2.87 7.31
N LEU A 151 -22.73 -1.86 6.58
CA LEU A 151 -21.95 -0.71 7.05
C LEU A 151 -22.78 0.57 6.88
N LYS A 152 -23.05 1.29 7.96
CA LYS A 152 -23.57 2.65 7.91
C LYS A 152 -22.37 3.58 7.89
N ILE A 153 -22.23 4.37 6.83
CA ILE A 153 -21.16 5.36 6.66
C ILE A 153 -21.75 6.76 6.63
N GLN A 154 -21.09 7.69 7.31
CA GLN A 154 -21.38 9.12 7.21
C GLN A 154 -20.20 9.84 6.58
N ILE A 155 -20.46 10.68 5.58
CA ILE A 155 -19.48 11.55 4.90
C ILE A 155 -20.05 12.97 4.91
N GLY A 156 -19.42 13.84 5.68
CA GLY A 156 -19.97 15.17 5.99
C GLY A 156 -21.35 15.06 6.64
N SER A 157 -22.37 15.60 5.97
CA SER A 157 -23.76 15.54 6.41
C SER A 157 -24.58 14.41 5.78
N ARG A 158 -23.99 13.58 4.93
CA ARG A 158 -24.69 12.49 4.23
C ARG A 158 -24.41 11.16 4.88
N THR A 159 -25.42 10.32 4.94
CA THR A 159 -25.33 8.96 5.50
C THR A 159 -25.88 7.97 4.50
N GLU A 160 -25.14 6.88 4.28
CA GLU A 160 -25.50 5.77 3.40
C GLU A 160 -25.37 4.45 4.17
N ILE A 161 -26.13 3.43 3.75
CA ILE A 161 -26.00 2.06 4.24
C ILE A 161 -25.51 1.21 3.08
N LEU A 162 -24.36 0.58 3.27
CA LEU A 162 -23.71 -0.32 2.31
C LEU A 162 -23.93 -1.76 2.74
N HIS A 163 -24.17 -2.63 1.76
CA HIS A 163 -24.29 -4.07 1.94
C HIS A 163 -23.12 -4.81 1.27
N ALA A 164 -22.97 -6.09 1.55
CA ALA A 164 -21.94 -6.91 0.92
C ALA A 164 -21.97 -6.80 -0.61
N GLY A 165 -20.83 -6.45 -1.23
CA GLY A 165 -20.65 -6.16 -2.65
C GLY A 165 -20.71 -4.67 -2.99
N ASP A 166 -21.25 -3.81 -2.13
CA ASP A 166 -21.29 -2.38 -2.36
C ASP A 166 -19.89 -1.76 -2.18
N THR A 167 -19.66 -0.68 -2.93
CA THR A 167 -18.42 0.09 -2.89
C THR A 167 -18.75 1.58 -2.79
N ILE A 168 -18.00 2.29 -1.97
CA ILE A 168 -18.02 3.74 -1.88
C ILE A 168 -16.61 4.31 -2.08
N TYR A 169 -16.51 5.45 -2.76
CA TYR A 169 -15.26 6.15 -3.00
C TYR A 169 -15.44 7.63 -2.65
N TYR A 170 -14.55 8.19 -1.83
CA TYR A 170 -14.71 9.55 -1.34
C TYR A 170 -13.37 10.25 -1.07
N ASP A 171 -13.42 11.57 -0.95
CA ASP A 171 -12.33 12.41 -0.47
C ASP A 171 -12.30 12.33 1.06
N SER A 172 -11.25 11.71 1.61
CA SER A 172 -11.09 11.46 3.03
C SER A 172 -10.72 12.71 3.86
N SER A 173 -10.46 13.86 3.20
CA SER A 173 -10.39 15.15 3.88
C SER A 173 -11.78 15.66 4.34
N THR A 174 -12.85 15.10 3.79
CA THR A 174 -14.22 15.29 4.30
C THR A 174 -14.41 14.49 5.58
N PRO A 175 -14.97 15.07 6.68
CA PRO A 175 -15.25 14.33 7.89
C PRO A 175 -16.08 13.09 7.60
N HIS A 176 -15.58 11.93 7.99
CA HIS A 176 -16.22 10.64 7.72
C HIS A 176 -16.08 9.68 8.89
N GLY A 177 -16.99 8.73 8.97
CA GLY A 177 -16.98 7.68 9.99
C GLY A 177 -18.00 6.61 9.66
N MET A 178 -17.84 5.43 10.26
CA MET A 178 -18.66 4.28 9.91
C MET A 178 -18.87 3.34 11.09
N ILE A 179 -19.99 2.64 11.08
CA ILE A 179 -20.37 1.63 12.08
C ILE A 179 -21.04 0.43 11.43
N ALA A 180 -20.92 -0.75 12.05
CA ALA A 180 -21.70 -1.92 11.66
C ALA A 180 -23.17 -1.74 12.06
N VAL A 181 -24.09 -2.13 11.18
CA VAL A 181 -25.54 -2.09 11.41
C VAL A 181 -26.21 -3.40 10.97
N GLY A 182 -27.51 -3.55 11.26
CA GLY A 182 -28.28 -4.71 10.80
C GLY A 182 -28.08 -5.98 11.65
N GLY A 183 -27.60 -5.84 12.89
CA GLY A 183 -27.58 -6.95 13.87
C GLY A 183 -26.35 -7.87 13.76
N ALA A 184 -25.36 -7.56 12.92
CA ALA A 184 -24.17 -8.39 12.73
C ALA A 184 -22.93 -7.54 12.49
N ASP A 185 -21.74 -8.09 12.79
CA ASP A 185 -20.46 -7.49 12.46
C ASP A 185 -20.33 -7.29 10.94
N CYS A 186 -19.65 -6.21 10.56
CA CYS A 186 -19.35 -5.90 9.17
C CYS A 186 -17.85 -6.08 8.91
N ALA A 187 -17.50 -6.70 7.77
CA ALA A 187 -16.14 -6.75 7.27
C ALA A 187 -16.06 -6.05 5.90
N PHE A 188 -15.02 -5.25 5.70
CA PHE A 188 -14.80 -4.50 4.47
C PHE A 188 -13.31 -4.29 4.23
N TYR A 189 -12.94 -3.98 2.98
CA TYR A 189 -11.64 -3.45 2.65
C TYR A 189 -11.71 -1.93 2.59
N ALA A 190 -10.81 -1.25 3.31
CA ALA A 190 -10.56 0.17 3.18
C ALA A 190 -9.23 0.36 2.44
N ILE A 191 -9.26 1.02 1.29
CA ILE A 191 -8.07 1.32 0.48
C ILE A 191 -7.83 2.81 0.58
N VAL A 192 -6.93 3.21 1.48
CA VAL A 192 -6.55 4.61 1.69
C VAL A 192 -5.47 4.99 0.70
N LEU A 193 -5.74 6.02 -0.11
CA LEU A 193 -4.85 6.56 -1.13
C LEU A 193 -4.25 7.87 -0.63
N SER A 194 -2.92 7.96 -0.57
CA SER A 194 -2.22 9.19 -0.21
C SER A 194 -1.75 9.92 -1.47
N ASN A 195 -1.88 11.24 -1.51
CA ASN A 195 -1.27 12.05 -2.55
C ASN A 195 0.26 11.94 -2.45
N SER A 196 0.90 11.31 -3.43
CA SER A 196 2.35 11.09 -3.48
C SER A 196 3.17 12.38 -3.61
N ALA A 197 2.54 13.52 -3.90
CA ALA A 197 3.19 14.82 -3.99
C ALA A 197 3.57 15.45 -2.63
N ALA A 198 3.04 14.93 -1.51
CA ALA A 198 3.27 15.48 -0.16
C ALA A 198 4.42 14.83 0.62
N ARG A 199 5.18 13.89 0.03
CA ARG A 199 6.20 13.11 0.76
C ARG A 199 7.63 13.64 0.71
N GLU A 200 7.86 14.81 0.13
CA GLU A 200 9.14 15.52 0.31
C GLU A 200 8.93 16.68 1.31
N GLY A 201 9.07 16.36 2.60
CA GLY A 201 9.17 17.33 3.71
C GLY A 201 7.82 17.65 4.38
N GLU A 202 7.65 17.07 5.51
CA GLU A 202 7.06 17.56 6.74
C GLU A 202 6.26 16.52 7.51
N ALA A 203 6.64 16.39 8.76
CA ALA A 203 5.92 15.63 9.78
C ALA A 203 4.58 16.32 10.08
N ALA A 204 3.57 15.51 10.32
CA ALA A 204 2.19 15.86 10.62
C ALA A 204 2.01 17.15 11.45
N ALA A 205 1.36 18.15 10.86
CA ALA A 205 0.67 19.19 11.60
C ALA A 205 -0.81 19.13 11.20
N ALA A 206 -1.67 18.95 12.17
CA ALA A 206 -3.12 19.02 12.01
C ALA A 206 -3.50 20.40 11.44
N VAL A 207 -4.07 20.41 10.23
CA VAL A 207 -4.57 21.65 9.62
C VAL A 207 -6.08 21.71 9.74
N ALA A 208 -6.55 22.79 10.36
CA ALA A 208 -7.96 23.16 10.42
C ALA A 208 -8.52 23.43 9.02
N VAL A 209 -9.65 22.83 8.68
CA VAL A 209 -10.31 22.92 7.37
C VAL A 209 -11.07 24.24 7.23
N PRO A 210 -10.89 25.01 6.14
CA PRO A 210 -11.80 26.11 5.79
C PRO A 210 -13.10 25.55 5.18
N ASP A 211 -14.23 26.07 5.66
CA ASP A 211 -15.58 25.76 5.20
C ASP A 211 -15.78 26.19 3.73
N THR A 212 -15.71 25.25 2.78
CA THR A 212 -16.05 25.51 1.38
C THR A 212 -17.23 24.64 0.97
N LYS A 213 -18.35 25.31 0.67
CA LYS A 213 -19.60 24.70 0.19
C LYS A 213 -19.38 23.92 -1.10
N TYR A 214 -19.54 22.60 -1.00
CA TYR A 214 -19.56 21.69 -2.14
C TYR A 214 -20.88 21.84 -2.91
N GLN A 215 -20.83 22.16 -4.22
CA GLN A 215 -21.95 22.05 -5.15
C GLN A 215 -21.78 20.75 -5.94
N ALA A 216 -22.76 19.86 -5.82
CA ALA A 216 -22.80 18.60 -6.56
C ALA A 216 -22.88 18.84 -8.08
N PRO A 217 -22.08 18.16 -8.93
CA PRO A 217 -22.20 18.24 -10.38
C PRO A 217 -23.49 17.56 -10.88
N ASP A 218 -24.04 18.14 -11.96
CA ASP A 218 -25.31 17.81 -12.59
C ASP A 218 -25.33 16.38 -13.16
N LYS A 219 -26.51 15.73 -13.10
CA LYS A 219 -26.78 14.31 -13.42
C LYS A 219 -26.67 13.94 -14.93
N GLN A 220 -25.80 14.55 -15.72
CA GLN A 220 -25.68 14.25 -17.15
C GLN A 220 -24.28 13.83 -17.59
N ASP A 221 -23.77 12.74 -17.06
CA ASP A 221 -22.61 12.13 -17.69
C ASP A 221 -22.91 10.71 -18.21
N ARG A 222 -23.30 10.66 -19.51
CA ARG A 222 -23.62 9.42 -20.25
C ARG A 222 -22.42 8.50 -20.48
N ILE A 223 -21.21 8.93 -20.14
CA ILE A 223 -19.98 8.17 -20.40
C ILE A 223 -19.81 7.06 -19.36
N TYR A 224 -20.21 7.28 -18.12
CA TYR A 224 -20.07 6.31 -17.03
C TYR A 224 -20.94 5.06 -17.20
N ARG A 225 -22.15 5.20 -17.75
CA ARG A 225 -23.06 4.06 -18.01
C ARG A 225 -22.56 3.09 -19.10
N LYS A 226 -21.70 3.55 -20.02
CA LYS A 226 -21.15 2.69 -21.07
C LYS A 226 -20.00 1.80 -20.60
N PHE A 227 -19.33 2.17 -19.54
CA PHE A 227 -18.21 1.39 -18.96
C PHE A 227 -18.72 0.25 -18.07
N ILE A 228 -19.75 0.49 -17.27
CA ILE A 228 -20.31 -0.51 -16.34
C ILE A 228 -21.00 -1.64 -17.08
N ASN A 229 -21.77 -1.36 -18.14
CA ASN A 229 -22.49 -2.40 -18.89
C ASN A 229 -21.58 -3.33 -19.71
N ARG A 230 -20.29 -2.99 -19.95
CA ARG A 230 -19.35 -3.88 -20.63
C ARG A 230 -18.62 -4.84 -19.70
N THR A 231 -18.56 -4.57 -18.41
CA THR A 231 -17.78 -5.38 -17.45
C THR A 231 -18.64 -6.47 -16.79
N TYR A 232 -19.96 -6.36 -16.78
CA TYR A 232 -20.86 -7.34 -16.16
C TYR A 232 -21.33 -8.48 -17.08
N GLU A 233 -21.08 -8.39 -18.40
CA GLU A 233 -21.44 -9.47 -19.34
C GLU A 233 -20.35 -10.56 -19.51
N THR A 234 -19.20 -10.45 -18.80
CA THR A 234 -18.09 -11.40 -18.98
C THR A 234 -17.79 -12.22 -17.71
N VAL A 235 -18.62 -12.14 -16.67
CA VAL A 235 -18.47 -12.95 -15.44
C VAL A 235 -19.83 -13.51 -15.03
N CYS A 236 -20.31 -14.45 -15.86
CA CYS A 236 -21.30 -15.48 -15.48
C CYS A 236 -20.83 -16.81 -16.08
#